data_b45d05ee1a58f60dc6ae22e602e53654
#
_entry.id   b45d05ee1a58f60dc6ae22e602e53654
#
_cell.length_a   1.000
_cell.length_b   1.000
_cell.length_c   1.000
_cell.angle_alpha   90.00
_cell.angle_beta   90.00
_cell.angle_gamma   90.00
#
_symmetry.space_group_name_H-M   'P 1'
#
loop_
_entity.id
_entity.type
_entity.pdbx_description
1 polymer ?
#
loop_
_entity_poly.entity_id
_entity_poly.type
_entity_poly.pdbx_seq_one_letter_code
_entity_poly.pdbx_strand_id
1 'polypeptide(L)'
;MTKEQTPTIPETPGPRPRRLTYAAVLTALEGVGLAVGGVWVLVLGLAGDPDDRQQAVTLGVTLVALALLPLLAARGLFAQRSWSRGPSVITQILALPVAYSLLQADSIAIPAGIVIAAVAIATLVFLVNPATTQALGIRGPGSAPDQKQ
;
A
#
# COMPACT_ATOMS: atom_id res chain seq x y z
N MET A 1 0.13 49.99 -7.97
CA MET A 1 1.22 49.00 -8.26
C MET A 1 0.60 47.62 -8.31
N THR A 2 0.29 47.18 -9.52
CA THR A 2 -0.32 45.86 -9.76
C THR A 2 0.81 44.82 -9.68
N LYS A 3 0.77 43.94 -8.68
CA LYS A 3 1.70 42.80 -8.63
C LYS A 3 1.33 41.85 -9.76
N GLU A 4 2.13 41.86 -10.78
CA GLU A 4 2.12 40.88 -11.87
C GLU A 4 2.37 39.50 -11.29
N GLN A 5 1.32 38.71 -11.20
CA GLN A 5 1.41 37.30 -10.84
C GLN A 5 2.04 36.57 -12.01
N THR A 6 3.32 36.27 -11.89
CA THR A 6 4.00 35.35 -12.81
C THR A 6 3.22 34.05 -12.87
N PRO A 7 2.79 33.58 -14.06
CA PRO A 7 2.09 32.31 -14.18
C PRO A 7 3.00 31.19 -13.65
N THR A 8 2.59 30.53 -12.59
CA THR A 8 3.23 29.29 -12.13
C THR A 8 3.04 28.24 -13.23
N ILE A 9 4.08 27.99 -13.99
CA ILE A 9 4.13 26.88 -14.92
C ILE A 9 3.89 25.62 -14.08
N PRO A 10 2.92 24.74 -14.42
CA PRO A 10 2.74 23.48 -13.73
C PRO A 10 4.05 22.69 -13.83
N GLU A 11 4.73 22.50 -12.72
CA GLU A 11 5.92 21.66 -12.68
C GLU A 11 5.53 20.26 -13.15
N THR A 12 6.04 19.88 -14.31
CA THR A 12 5.92 18.51 -14.82
C THR A 12 6.50 17.59 -13.75
N PRO A 13 5.77 16.54 -13.32
CA PRO A 13 6.29 15.60 -12.33
C PRO A 13 7.66 15.08 -12.78
N GLY A 14 8.69 15.30 -11.97
CA GLY A 14 10.04 14.84 -12.27
C GLY A 14 10.11 13.32 -12.46
N PRO A 15 11.23 12.79 -12.99
CA PRO A 15 11.37 11.35 -13.23
C PRO A 15 11.11 10.58 -11.92
N ARG A 16 10.28 9.55 -12.02
CA ARG A 16 9.81 8.75 -10.87
C ARG A 16 10.99 8.09 -10.15
N PRO A 17 11.19 8.31 -8.84
CA PRO A 17 12.25 7.64 -8.10
C PRO A 17 12.04 6.12 -8.11
N ARG A 18 13.08 5.34 -8.34
CA ARG A 18 13.02 3.86 -8.34
C ARG A 18 12.40 3.31 -7.05
N ARG A 19 12.68 3.94 -5.91
CA ARG A 19 12.14 3.54 -4.60
C ARG A 19 10.61 3.64 -4.52
N LEU A 20 10.03 4.70 -5.12
CA LEU A 20 8.58 4.84 -5.21
C LEU A 20 7.98 3.74 -6.10
N THR A 21 8.64 3.38 -7.19
CA THR A 21 8.22 2.28 -8.06
C THR A 21 8.24 0.95 -7.31
N TYR A 22 9.30 0.66 -6.53
CA TYR A 22 9.35 -0.56 -5.71
C TYR A 22 8.24 -0.59 -4.66
N ALA A 23 7.99 0.50 -3.94
CA ALA A 23 6.88 0.60 -3.01
C ALA A 23 5.53 0.32 -3.70
N ALA A 24 5.30 0.93 -4.86
CA ALA A 24 4.08 0.73 -5.63
C ALA A 24 3.90 -0.71 -6.11
N VAL A 25 4.98 -1.36 -6.58
CA VAL A 25 4.95 -2.77 -7.00
C VAL A 25 4.69 -3.70 -5.83
N LEU A 26 5.36 -3.52 -4.70
CA LEU A 26 5.15 -4.34 -3.50
C LEU A 26 3.71 -4.21 -2.99
N THR A 27 3.19 -2.97 -2.90
CA THR A 27 1.80 -2.72 -2.51
C THR A 27 0.80 -3.33 -3.51
N ALA A 28 1.10 -3.31 -4.82
CA ALA A 28 0.26 -3.95 -5.84
C ALA A 28 0.26 -5.48 -5.69
N LEU A 29 1.42 -6.09 -5.48
CA LEU A 29 1.56 -7.54 -5.27
C LEU A 29 0.79 -8.00 -4.04
N GLU A 30 0.84 -7.23 -2.96
CA GLU A 30 0.06 -7.50 -1.75
C GLU A 30 -1.44 -7.46 -2.02
N GLY A 31 -1.92 -6.44 -2.73
CA GLY A 31 -3.32 -6.32 -3.13
C GLY A 31 -3.78 -7.46 -4.03
N VAL A 32 -2.96 -7.86 -5.01
CA VAL A 32 -3.24 -9.02 -5.86
C VAL A 32 -3.25 -10.31 -5.04
N GLY A 33 -2.30 -10.49 -4.13
CA GLY A 33 -2.25 -11.65 -3.24
C GLY A 33 -3.52 -11.79 -2.39
N LEU A 34 -3.98 -10.67 -1.79
CA LEU A 34 -5.24 -10.64 -1.04
C LEU A 34 -6.47 -10.94 -1.91
N ALA A 35 -6.52 -10.38 -3.11
CA ALA A 35 -7.63 -10.62 -4.04
C ALA A 35 -7.69 -12.09 -4.47
N VAL A 36 -6.56 -12.66 -4.89
CA VAL A 36 -6.46 -14.06 -5.31
C VAL A 36 -6.76 -14.99 -4.14
N GLY A 37 -6.18 -14.75 -2.96
CA GLY A 37 -6.45 -15.52 -1.75
C GLY A 37 -7.93 -15.46 -1.33
N GLY A 38 -8.53 -14.27 -1.38
CA GLY A 38 -9.95 -14.07 -1.08
C GLY A 38 -10.87 -14.82 -2.05
N VAL A 39 -10.59 -14.73 -3.36
CA VAL A 39 -11.35 -15.48 -4.38
C VAL A 39 -11.18 -16.99 -4.17
N TRP A 40 -9.96 -17.45 -3.87
CA TRP A 40 -9.69 -18.86 -3.60
C TRP A 40 -10.51 -19.38 -2.43
N VAL A 41 -10.51 -18.64 -1.30
CA VAL A 41 -11.31 -18.99 -0.10
C VAL A 41 -12.82 -19.00 -0.42
N LEU A 42 -13.28 -18.02 -1.23
CA LEU A 42 -14.69 -18.00 -1.68
C LEU A 42 -15.04 -19.25 -2.48
N VAL A 43 -14.21 -19.63 -3.45
CA VAL A 43 -14.46 -20.82 -4.28
C VAL A 43 -14.50 -22.07 -3.44
N LEU A 44 -13.54 -22.24 -2.52
CA LEU A 44 -13.53 -23.40 -1.61
C LEU A 44 -14.74 -23.41 -0.68
N GLY A 45 -15.13 -22.24 -0.12
CA GLY A 45 -16.29 -22.15 0.76
C GLY A 45 -17.62 -22.42 0.05
N LEU A 46 -17.74 -22.07 -1.22
CA LEU A 46 -18.94 -22.36 -2.03
C LEU A 46 -19.01 -23.81 -2.48
N ALA A 47 -17.86 -24.46 -2.67
CA ALA A 47 -17.74 -25.86 -3.10
C ALA A 47 -17.68 -26.87 -1.95
N GLY A 48 -17.40 -26.42 -0.72
CA GLY A 48 -17.21 -27.24 0.46
C GLY A 48 -18.49 -27.50 1.29
N ASP A 49 -18.29 -28.06 2.49
CA ASP A 49 -19.36 -28.43 3.42
C ASP A 49 -20.22 -27.22 3.84
N PRO A 50 -21.55 -27.42 4.03
CA PRO A 50 -22.47 -26.35 4.42
C PRO A 50 -22.14 -25.68 5.76
N ASP A 51 -21.57 -26.42 6.70
CA ASP A 51 -21.31 -25.92 8.06
C ASP A 51 -20.23 -24.83 8.12
N ASP A 52 -19.21 -24.93 7.27
CA ASP A 52 -18.13 -23.94 7.19
C ASP A 52 -18.35 -22.87 6.12
N ARG A 53 -19.39 -23.01 5.31
CA ARG A 53 -19.65 -22.12 4.15
C ARG A 53 -19.76 -20.66 4.55
N GLN A 54 -20.51 -20.36 5.59
CA GLN A 54 -20.74 -18.96 6.01
C GLN A 54 -19.45 -18.30 6.44
N GLN A 55 -18.60 -19.00 7.18
CA GLN A 55 -17.31 -18.48 7.63
C GLN A 55 -16.37 -18.26 6.45
N ALA A 56 -16.26 -19.22 5.54
CA ALA A 56 -15.40 -19.12 4.36
C ALA A 56 -15.86 -18.00 3.40
N VAL A 57 -17.17 -17.88 3.15
CA VAL A 57 -17.70 -16.79 2.32
C VAL A 57 -17.45 -15.43 2.97
N THR A 58 -17.70 -15.28 4.27
CA THR A 58 -17.43 -14.03 4.97
C THR A 58 -15.96 -13.66 4.92
N LEU A 59 -15.06 -14.62 5.18
CA LEU A 59 -13.62 -14.41 5.10
C LEU A 59 -13.17 -14.02 3.68
N GLY A 60 -13.62 -14.77 2.68
CA GLY A 60 -13.25 -14.51 1.29
C GLY A 60 -13.72 -13.15 0.78
N VAL A 61 -14.97 -12.77 1.08
CA VAL A 61 -15.51 -11.42 0.76
C VAL A 61 -14.70 -10.34 1.47
N THR A 62 -14.38 -10.54 2.74
CA THR A 62 -13.58 -9.59 3.52
C THR A 62 -12.18 -9.40 2.92
N LEU A 63 -11.50 -10.48 2.53
CA LEU A 63 -10.18 -10.42 1.90
C LEU A 63 -10.24 -9.67 0.56
N VAL A 64 -11.24 -9.96 -0.29
CA VAL A 64 -11.43 -9.26 -1.57
C VAL A 64 -11.70 -7.77 -1.33
N ALA A 65 -12.54 -7.42 -0.36
CA ALA A 65 -12.81 -6.03 -0.01
C ALA A 65 -11.54 -5.32 0.50
N LEU A 66 -10.77 -5.97 1.38
CA LEU A 66 -9.51 -5.44 1.89
C LEU A 66 -8.45 -5.29 0.78
N ALA A 67 -8.46 -6.13 -0.24
CA ALA A 67 -7.54 -6.03 -1.38
C ALA A 67 -7.68 -4.71 -2.15
N LEU A 68 -8.85 -4.08 -2.10
CA LEU A 68 -9.08 -2.78 -2.76
C LEU A 68 -8.19 -1.68 -2.19
N LEU A 69 -7.87 -1.70 -0.90
CA LEU A 69 -7.03 -0.69 -0.26
C LEU A 69 -5.60 -0.65 -0.85
N PRO A 70 -4.83 -1.76 -0.83
CA PRO A 70 -3.49 -1.76 -1.42
C PRO A 70 -3.52 -1.58 -2.94
N LEU A 71 -4.54 -2.07 -3.66
CA LEU A 71 -4.65 -1.86 -5.10
C LEU A 71 -4.87 -0.38 -5.47
N LEU A 72 -5.76 0.31 -4.76
CA LEU A 72 -5.98 1.75 -4.94
C LEU A 72 -4.74 2.56 -4.52
N ALA A 73 -4.11 2.19 -3.41
CA ALA A 73 -2.89 2.80 -2.95
C ALA A 73 -1.75 2.65 -3.97
N ALA A 74 -1.55 1.45 -4.50
CA ALA A 74 -0.55 1.18 -5.54
C ALA A 74 -0.80 2.02 -6.80
N ARG A 75 -2.06 2.08 -7.27
CA ARG A 75 -2.43 2.96 -8.38
C ARG A 75 -2.09 4.43 -8.10
N GLY A 76 -2.39 4.90 -6.89
CA GLY A 76 -2.06 6.26 -6.47
C GLY A 76 -0.55 6.52 -6.41
N LEU A 77 0.24 5.55 -5.91
CA LEU A 77 1.71 5.61 -5.90
C LEU A 77 2.28 5.64 -7.32
N PHE A 78 1.76 4.81 -8.23
CA PHE A 78 2.13 4.85 -9.64
C PHE A 78 1.79 6.20 -10.29
N ALA A 79 0.68 6.83 -9.89
CA ALA A 79 0.28 8.14 -10.36
C ALA A 79 0.95 9.31 -9.59
N GLN A 80 1.90 9.04 -8.69
CA GLN A 80 2.60 10.01 -7.84
C GLN A 80 1.65 10.92 -7.05
N ARG A 81 0.50 10.41 -6.63
CA ARG A 81 -0.47 11.17 -5.87
C ARG A 81 -0.14 11.16 -4.38
N SER A 82 -0.09 12.34 -3.76
CA SER A 82 0.25 12.52 -2.33
C SER A 82 -0.68 11.74 -1.38
N TRP A 83 -1.97 11.64 -1.71
CA TRP A 83 -2.95 10.95 -0.87
C TRP A 83 -2.69 9.43 -0.74
N SER A 84 -2.02 8.80 -1.72
CA SER A 84 -1.79 7.36 -1.73
C SER A 84 -0.84 6.87 -0.64
N ARG A 85 -0.03 7.77 -0.06
CA ARG A 85 0.88 7.42 1.04
C ARG A 85 0.12 6.97 2.29
N GLY A 86 -0.96 7.67 2.66
CA GLY A 86 -1.77 7.32 3.84
C GLY A 86 -2.31 5.89 3.78
N PRO A 87 -3.12 5.54 2.78
CA PRO A 87 -3.62 4.18 2.60
C PRO A 87 -2.51 3.12 2.52
N SER A 88 -1.39 3.41 1.82
CA SER A 88 -0.25 2.48 1.76
C SER A 88 0.36 2.21 3.13
N VAL A 89 0.61 3.24 3.93
CA VAL A 89 1.17 3.09 5.28
C VAL A 89 0.21 2.34 6.19
N ILE A 90 -1.09 2.66 6.15
CA ILE A 90 -2.11 1.97 6.95
C ILE A 90 -2.17 0.49 6.58
N THR A 91 -2.13 0.15 5.30
CA THR A 91 -2.11 -1.24 4.83
C THR A 91 -0.93 -2.00 5.44
N GLN A 92 0.27 -1.40 5.43
CA GLN A 92 1.46 -2.05 5.98
C GLN A 92 1.39 -2.21 7.52
N ILE A 93 0.84 -1.22 8.21
CA ILE A 93 0.63 -1.31 9.67
C ILE A 93 -0.37 -2.44 10.00
N LEU A 94 -1.42 -2.61 9.19
CA LEU A 94 -2.39 -3.70 9.36
C LEU A 94 -1.81 -5.07 8.96
N ALA A 95 -0.90 -5.11 8.01
CA ALA A 95 -0.23 -6.35 7.58
C ALA A 95 0.67 -6.94 8.68
N LEU A 96 1.27 -6.12 9.55
CA LEU A 96 2.16 -6.59 10.62
C LEU A 96 1.47 -7.49 11.66
N PRO A 97 0.30 -7.13 12.25
CA PRO A 97 -0.43 -8.04 13.13
C PRO A 97 -0.87 -9.33 12.43
N VAL A 98 -1.25 -9.25 11.14
CA VAL A 98 -1.60 -10.45 10.35
C VAL A 98 -0.39 -11.34 10.17
N ALA A 99 0.76 -10.79 9.81
CA ALA A 99 2.02 -11.53 9.72
C ALA A 99 2.39 -12.19 11.05
N TYR A 100 2.26 -11.45 12.16
CA TYR A 100 2.50 -11.98 13.50
C TYR A 100 1.56 -13.15 13.83
N SER A 101 0.27 -13.03 13.53
CA SER A 101 -0.71 -14.12 13.75
C SER A 101 -0.35 -15.37 12.93
N LEU A 102 0.10 -15.19 11.68
CA LEU A 102 0.54 -16.32 10.84
C LEU A 102 1.83 -16.98 11.36
N LEU A 103 2.73 -16.21 11.97
CA LEU A 103 3.94 -16.76 12.61
C LEU A 103 3.64 -17.57 13.87
N GLN A 104 2.48 -17.31 14.51
CA GLN A 104 2.01 -18.04 15.69
C GLN A 104 1.12 -19.25 15.34
N ALA A 105 0.74 -19.37 14.08
CA ALA A 105 -0.09 -20.48 13.59
C ALA A 105 0.76 -21.72 13.29
N ASP A 106 0.11 -22.79 12.84
CA ASP A 106 0.78 -24.04 12.48
C ASP A 106 1.76 -23.87 11.31
N SER A 107 2.73 -24.77 11.22
CA SER A 107 3.95 -24.70 10.41
C SER A 107 3.75 -24.27 8.93
N ILE A 108 2.60 -24.56 8.34
CA ILE A 108 2.33 -24.23 6.92
C ILE A 108 2.06 -22.73 6.69
N ALA A 109 1.61 -21.99 7.73
CA ALA A 109 1.32 -20.56 7.66
C ALA A 109 2.55 -19.68 7.95
N ILE A 110 3.57 -20.22 8.61
CA ILE A 110 4.80 -19.49 8.99
C ILE A 110 5.52 -18.87 7.78
N PRO A 111 5.76 -19.57 6.65
CA PRO A 111 6.38 -18.97 5.49
C PRO A 111 5.60 -17.76 4.94
N ALA A 112 4.28 -17.86 4.93
CA ALA A 112 3.42 -16.73 4.51
C ALA A 112 3.56 -15.54 5.45
N GLY A 113 3.59 -15.77 6.78
CA GLY A 113 3.83 -14.73 7.77
C GLY A 113 5.17 -14.02 7.59
N ILE A 114 6.25 -14.77 7.31
CA ILE A 114 7.59 -14.22 7.04
C ILE A 114 7.55 -13.33 5.79
N VAL A 115 6.95 -13.80 4.71
CA VAL A 115 6.86 -13.05 3.45
C VAL A 115 6.07 -11.76 3.64
N ILE A 116 4.90 -11.82 4.30
CA ILE A 116 4.06 -10.63 4.57
C ILE A 116 4.83 -9.63 5.45
N ALA A 117 5.49 -10.08 6.51
CA ALA A 117 6.29 -9.20 7.36
C ALA A 117 7.42 -8.52 6.59
N ALA A 118 8.15 -9.27 5.77
CA ALA A 118 9.26 -8.74 4.96
C ALA A 118 8.75 -7.70 3.95
N VAL A 119 7.65 -7.98 3.25
CA VAL A 119 7.03 -7.06 2.29
C VAL A 119 6.54 -5.79 3.00
N ALA A 120 5.86 -5.93 4.14
CA ALA A 120 5.35 -4.80 4.91
C ALA A 120 6.49 -3.87 5.37
N ILE A 121 7.54 -4.43 5.96
CA ILE A 121 8.70 -3.66 6.43
C ILE A 121 9.41 -2.99 5.25
N ALA A 122 9.68 -3.72 4.16
CA ALA A 122 10.32 -3.15 2.98
C ALA A 122 9.52 -2.00 2.38
N THR A 123 8.21 -2.18 2.25
CA THR A 123 7.30 -1.14 1.73
C THR A 123 7.29 0.09 2.63
N LEU A 124 7.22 -0.08 3.95
CA LEU A 124 7.30 1.03 4.91
C LEU A 124 8.62 1.81 4.77
N VAL A 125 9.75 1.10 4.69
CA VAL A 125 11.07 1.73 4.50
C VAL A 125 11.11 2.55 3.21
N PHE A 126 10.55 2.05 2.12
CA PHE A 126 10.48 2.81 0.87
C PHE A 126 9.54 4.01 0.94
N LEU A 127 8.39 3.88 1.63
CA LEU A 127 7.40 4.96 1.77
C LEU A 127 7.89 6.11 2.68
N VAL A 128 8.68 5.80 3.70
CA VAL A 128 9.21 6.80 4.66
C VAL A 128 10.44 7.51 4.10
N ASN A 129 11.04 6.99 3.03
CA ASN A 129 12.26 7.58 2.45
C ASN A 129 12.01 9.02 1.95
N PRO A 130 12.93 9.97 2.24
CA PRO A 130 12.82 11.37 1.82
C PRO A 130 12.60 11.56 0.32
N ALA A 131 13.25 10.74 -0.53
CA ALA A 131 13.05 10.80 -1.97
C ALA A 131 11.62 10.45 -2.41
N THR A 132 10.98 9.50 -1.72
CA THR A 132 9.57 9.13 -1.96
C THR A 132 8.63 10.25 -1.49
N THR A 133 8.93 10.85 -0.34
CA THR A 133 8.15 11.95 0.24
C THR A 133 8.17 13.18 -0.68
N GLN A 134 9.33 13.54 -1.21
CA GLN A 134 9.49 14.64 -2.15
C GLN A 134 8.78 14.36 -3.49
N ALA A 135 8.89 13.14 -4.03
CA ALA A 135 8.24 12.74 -5.27
C ALA A 135 6.70 12.75 -5.17
N LEU A 136 6.15 12.58 -3.97
CA LEU A 136 4.73 12.70 -3.69
C LEU A 136 4.29 14.14 -3.37
N GLY A 137 5.17 15.13 -3.51
CA GLY A 137 4.88 16.55 -3.27
C GLY A 137 4.62 16.89 -1.81
N ILE A 138 5.02 16.02 -0.86
CA ILE A 138 4.85 16.24 0.56
C ILE A 138 6.05 17.05 1.07
N ARG A 139 5.82 18.32 1.38
CA ARG A 139 6.84 19.18 1.99
C ARG A 139 7.04 18.76 3.44
N GLY A 140 8.27 18.41 3.81
CA GLY A 140 8.66 18.16 5.19
C GLY A 140 8.61 19.44 6.05
N PRO A 141 8.43 19.34 7.38
CA PRO A 141 8.60 20.48 8.27
C PRO A 141 10.04 20.98 8.15
N GLY A 142 10.22 22.19 7.61
CA GLY A 142 11.53 22.81 7.38
C GLY A 142 11.79 23.26 5.95
N SER A 143 10.93 22.94 4.99
CA SER A 143 10.98 23.51 3.64
C SER A 143 10.27 24.86 3.59
N ALA A 144 10.72 25.82 4.43
CA ALA A 144 10.33 27.21 4.24
C ALA A 144 10.91 27.69 2.90
N PRO A 145 10.17 28.48 2.10
CA PRO A 145 10.77 29.12 0.95
C PRO A 145 11.89 30.00 1.44
N ASP A 146 13.09 29.79 0.91
CA ASP A 146 14.23 30.66 1.12
C ASP A 146 13.76 32.10 0.79
N GLN A 147 13.52 32.90 1.82
CA GLN A 147 13.34 34.33 1.66
C GLN A 147 14.71 34.89 1.36
N LYS A 148 15.10 34.89 0.10
CA LYS A 148 16.21 35.72 -0.37
C LYS A 148 15.82 37.17 -0.15
N GLN A 149 16.42 37.76 0.88
CA GLN A 149 16.53 39.20 1.05
C GLN A 149 17.38 39.79 -0.05
#